data_6359726890df14915864267f2030deee
#
_entry.id   6359726890df14915864267f2030deee
#
_cell.length_a   1.000
_cell.length_b   1.000
_cell.length_c   1.000
_cell.angle_alpha   90.00
_cell.angle_beta   90.00
_cell.angle_gamma   90.00
#
_symmetry.space_group_name_H-M   'P 1'
#
loop_
_entity.id
_entity.type
_entity.pdbx_description
1 polymer ?
#
loop_
_entity_poly.entity_id
_entity_poly.type
_entity_poly.pdbx_seq_one_letter_code
_entity_poly.pdbx_strand_id
1 'polypeptide(L)'
;MRDPQPLRRLHILLVDSDPIGRDRIKQALGNGFAVRCASSQAEAMDCLETNLPDVLLCEILLGQENGLDLCRSIRSTPSLCHLPIMLLTSLTTIQDKVAGFEAGADDYVVKPFDARHLVARIRLLSRIKRLELPDKT
;
A
#
# COMPACT_ATOMS: atom_id res chain seq x y z
N MET A 1 -25.04 24.76 -15.38
CA MET A 1 -24.84 23.52 -14.65
C MET A 1 -23.41 23.05 -14.86
N ARG A 2 -22.76 22.75 -13.79
CA ARG A 2 -21.36 22.31 -13.86
C ARG A 2 -21.32 20.81 -14.19
N ASP A 3 -20.53 20.44 -15.19
CA ASP A 3 -20.31 19.02 -15.48
C ASP A 3 -19.63 18.37 -14.28
N PRO A 4 -20.09 17.17 -13.87
CA PRO A 4 -19.43 16.47 -12.78
C PRO A 4 -17.99 16.14 -13.18
N GLN A 5 -17.04 16.50 -12.34
CA GLN A 5 -15.67 16.12 -12.57
C GLN A 5 -15.53 14.59 -12.41
N PRO A 6 -14.83 13.92 -13.31
CA PRO A 6 -14.59 12.49 -13.12
C PRO A 6 -13.87 12.27 -11.80
N LEU A 7 -14.33 11.30 -11.02
CA LEU A 7 -13.64 10.91 -9.79
C LEU A 7 -12.24 10.42 -10.15
N ARG A 8 -11.25 11.03 -9.50
CA ARG A 8 -9.87 10.61 -9.66
C ARG A 8 -9.73 9.17 -9.14
N ARG A 9 -9.15 8.30 -9.93
CA ARG A 9 -8.82 6.96 -9.46
C ARG A 9 -7.68 7.05 -8.46
N LEU A 10 -7.77 6.25 -7.39
CA LEU A 10 -6.67 6.14 -6.45
C LEU A 10 -5.50 5.40 -7.09
N HIS A 11 -4.31 5.93 -6.86
CA HIS A 11 -3.06 5.32 -7.33
C HIS A 11 -2.51 4.40 -6.27
N ILE A 12 -2.26 3.17 -6.63
CA ILE A 12 -1.72 2.13 -5.74
C ILE A 12 -0.34 1.73 -6.25
N LEU A 13 0.63 1.67 -5.35
CA LEU A 13 1.89 0.97 -5.60
C LEU A 13 1.81 -0.38 -4.90
N LEU A 14 1.85 -1.45 -5.69
CA LEU A 14 1.79 -2.82 -5.21
C LEU A 14 3.19 -3.42 -5.22
N VAL A 15 3.68 -3.79 -4.05
CA VAL A 15 5.02 -4.36 -3.89
C VAL A 15 4.89 -5.82 -3.49
N ASP A 16 5.19 -6.70 -4.42
CA ASP A 16 5.14 -8.15 -4.24
C ASP A 16 6.07 -8.79 -5.25
N SER A 17 6.94 -9.70 -4.81
CA SER A 17 7.88 -10.39 -5.69
C SER A 17 7.24 -11.50 -6.51
N ASP A 18 6.03 -11.95 -6.13
CA ASP A 18 5.32 -13.03 -6.81
C ASP A 18 4.41 -12.48 -7.92
N PRO A 19 4.70 -12.81 -9.21
CA PRO A 19 3.85 -12.32 -10.31
C PRO A 19 2.39 -12.79 -10.22
N ILE A 20 2.17 -14.02 -9.74
CA ILE A 20 0.82 -14.56 -9.58
C ILE A 20 0.06 -13.79 -8.50
N GLY A 21 0.73 -13.51 -7.38
CA GLY A 21 0.16 -12.70 -6.31
C GLY A 21 -0.19 -11.30 -6.78
N ARG A 22 0.70 -10.67 -7.54
CA ARG A 22 0.43 -9.33 -8.11
C ARG A 22 -0.80 -9.35 -9.01
N ASP A 23 -0.93 -10.33 -9.89
CA ASP A 23 -2.07 -10.42 -10.81
C ASP A 23 -3.38 -10.62 -10.05
N ARG A 24 -3.38 -11.44 -9.01
CA ARG A 24 -4.58 -11.65 -8.18
C ARG A 24 -5.04 -10.36 -7.50
N ILE A 25 -4.11 -9.60 -6.98
CA ILE A 25 -4.43 -8.33 -6.32
C ILE A 25 -4.94 -7.31 -7.34
N LYS A 26 -4.28 -7.21 -8.50
CA LYS A 26 -4.71 -6.30 -9.56
C LYS A 26 -6.14 -6.63 -10.03
N GLN A 27 -6.47 -7.91 -10.17
CA GLN A 27 -7.82 -8.32 -10.53
C GLN A 27 -8.83 -7.96 -9.44
N ALA A 28 -8.47 -8.15 -8.18
CA ALA A 28 -9.33 -7.81 -7.05
C ALA A 28 -9.60 -6.31 -6.99
N LEU A 29 -8.62 -5.48 -7.31
CA LEU A 29 -8.77 -4.02 -7.31
C LEU A 29 -9.61 -3.52 -8.48
N GLY A 30 -9.51 -4.19 -9.63
CA GLY A 30 -10.28 -3.85 -10.81
C GLY A 30 -9.94 -2.48 -11.40
N ASN A 31 -10.86 -1.92 -12.17
CA ASN A 31 -10.65 -0.67 -12.90
C ASN A 31 -10.80 0.60 -12.05
N GLY A 32 -11.20 0.46 -10.80
CA GLY A 32 -11.37 1.60 -9.90
C GLY A 32 -10.05 2.20 -9.40
N PHE A 33 -8.92 1.55 -9.67
CA PHE A 33 -7.61 1.96 -9.19
C PHE A 33 -6.60 1.97 -10.34
N ALA A 34 -5.64 2.90 -10.27
CA ALA A 34 -4.48 2.90 -11.15
C ALA A 34 -3.34 2.21 -10.39
N VAL A 35 -2.94 1.01 -10.84
CA VAL A 35 -1.99 0.18 -10.10
C VAL A 35 -0.66 0.13 -10.83
N ARG A 36 0.43 0.47 -10.11
CA ARG A 36 1.80 0.19 -10.52
C ARG A 36 2.35 -0.90 -9.63
N CYS A 37 3.28 -1.69 -10.15
CA CYS A 37 3.86 -2.81 -9.43
C CYS A 37 5.36 -2.64 -9.27
N ALA A 38 5.88 -3.13 -8.16
CA ALA A 38 7.30 -3.28 -7.90
C ALA A 38 7.55 -4.67 -7.30
N SER A 39 8.66 -5.28 -7.65
CA SER A 39 8.96 -6.65 -7.21
C SER A 39 10.02 -6.71 -6.11
N SER A 40 10.59 -5.58 -5.72
CA SER A 40 11.66 -5.49 -4.72
C SER A 40 11.59 -4.16 -3.99
N GLN A 41 12.31 -4.06 -2.88
CA GLN A 41 12.43 -2.82 -2.13
C GLN A 41 13.07 -1.71 -2.98
N ALA A 42 14.14 -2.01 -3.69
CA ALA A 42 14.83 -1.03 -4.53
C ALA A 42 13.91 -0.50 -5.62
N GLU A 43 13.19 -1.38 -6.30
CA GLU A 43 12.24 -1.00 -7.34
C GLU A 43 11.09 -0.15 -6.78
N ALA A 44 10.60 -0.50 -5.58
CA ALA A 44 9.58 0.29 -4.92
C ALA A 44 10.07 1.70 -4.60
N MET A 45 11.28 1.83 -4.07
CA MET A 45 11.83 3.15 -3.75
C MET A 45 12.04 4.00 -5.01
N ASP A 46 12.45 3.41 -6.12
CA ASP A 46 12.56 4.10 -7.40
C ASP A 46 11.19 4.61 -7.88
N CYS A 47 10.15 3.79 -7.75
CA CYS A 47 8.79 4.20 -8.09
C CYS A 47 8.32 5.38 -7.24
N LEU A 48 8.63 5.36 -5.95
CA LEU A 48 8.23 6.42 -5.02
C LEU A 48 8.92 7.75 -5.31
N GLU A 49 10.13 7.73 -5.85
CA GLU A 49 10.84 8.93 -6.24
C GLU A 49 10.19 9.64 -7.42
N THR A 50 9.56 8.89 -8.32
CA THR A 50 8.98 9.46 -9.53
C THR A 50 7.55 9.95 -9.32
N ASN A 51 6.77 9.25 -8.49
CA ASN A 51 5.36 9.58 -8.31
C ASN A 51 4.80 8.91 -7.07
N LEU A 52 4.30 9.71 -6.13
CA LEU A 52 3.71 9.17 -4.89
C LEU A 52 2.35 8.52 -5.17
N PRO A 53 2.15 7.27 -4.72
CA PRO A 53 0.82 6.67 -4.75
C PRO A 53 -0.05 7.22 -3.61
N ASP A 54 -1.35 6.96 -3.69
CA ASP A 54 -2.26 7.25 -2.59
C ASP A 54 -2.13 6.23 -1.46
N VAL A 55 -1.84 4.97 -1.80
CA VAL A 55 -1.62 3.89 -0.84
C VAL A 55 -0.57 2.94 -1.39
N LEU A 56 0.30 2.48 -0.52
CA LEU A 56 1.25 1.41 -0.83
C LEU A 56 0.74 0.09 -0.23
N LEU A 57 0.57 -0.92 -1.08
CA LEU A 57 0.29 -2.29 -0.65
C LEU A 57 1.59 -3.09 -0.71
N CYS A 58 1.97 -3.71 0.38
CA CYS A 58 3.26 -4.41 0.44
C CYS A 58 3.12 -5.80 1.05
N GLU A 59 3.67 -6.80 0.37
CA GLU A 59 3.85 -8.13 0.94
C GLU A 59 5.06 -8.12 1.88
N ILE A 60 4.96 -8.79 3.02
CA ILE A 60 6.10 -8.92 3.94
C ILE A 60 7.17 -9.84 3.34
N LEU A 61 6.72 -10.94 2.70
CA LEU A 61 7.63 -11.93 2.11
C LEU A 61 8.00 -11.51 0.68
N LEU A 62 9.07 -10.75 0.53
CA LEU A 62 9.54 -10.21 -0.75
C LEU A 62 10.77 -11.00 -1.24
N GLY A 63 10.57 -12.29 -1.60
CA GLY A 63 11.69 -13.14 -1.97
C GLY A 63 12.66 -13.30 -0.81
N GLN A 64 13.89 -12.82 -0.96
CA GLN A 64 14.87 -12.83 0.12
C GLN A 64 14.84 -11.56 0.97
N GLU A 65 14.05 -10.58 0.58
CA GLU A 65 13.89 -9.35 1.32
C GLU A 65 12.67 -9.42 2.25
N ASN A 66 12.62 -8.48 3.20
CA ASN A 66 11.50 -8.37 4.13
C ASN A 66 10.79 -7.03 3.90
N GLY A 67 9.50 -7.08 3.59
CA GLY A 67 8.69 -5.88 3.35
C GLY A 67 8.64 -4.92 4.53
N LEU A 68 8.89 -5.38 5.75
CA LEU A 68 8.96 -4.51 6.91
C LEU A 68 10.15 -3.54 6.83
N ASP A 69 11.23 -3.94 6.19
CA ASP A 69 12.38 -3.05 5.97
C ASP A 69 12.00 -1.90 5.03
N LEU A 70 11.18 -2.18 4.02
CA LEU A 70 10.66 -1.12 3.16
C LEU A 70 9.79 -0.14 3.97
N CYS A 71 8.93 -0.64 4.84
CA CYS A 71 8.12 0.22 5.71
C CYS A 71 9.00 1.14 6.56
N ARG A 72 10.03 0.60 7.17
CA ARG A 72 10.97 1.39 8.00
C ARG A 72 11.68 2.45 7.17
N SER A 73 12.13 2.09 5.97
CA SER A 73 12.79 3.02 5.06
C SER A 73 11.86 4.18 4.67
N ILE A 74 10.62 3.88 4.37
CA ILE A 74 9.61 4.89 4.03
C ILE A 74 9.40 5.84 5.22
N ARG A 75 9.20 5.30 6.41
CA ARG A 75 8.97 6.12 7.62
C ARG A 75 10.18 6.97 7.99
N SER A 76 11.37 6.54 7.61
CA SER A 76 12.62 7.28 7.86
C SER A 76 12.93 8.33 6.80
N THR A 77 12.19 8.36 5.70
CA THR A 77 12.41 9.30 4.60
C THR A 77 11.41 10.46 4.74
N PRO A 78 11.87 11.69 5.01
CA PRO A 78 10.95 12.81 5.30
C PRO A 78 9.87 13.05 4.26
N SER A 79 10.20 12.92 2.98
CA SER A 79 9.23 13.12 1.89
C SER A 79 8.21 11.98 1.77
N LEU A 80 8.42 10.86 2.43
CA LEU A 80 7.59 9.65 2.35
C LEU A 80 6.95 9.26 3.68
N CYS A 81 7.32 9.90 4.77
CA CYS A 81 6.98 9.42 6.12
C CYS A 81 5.48 9.39 6.43
N HIS A 82 4.66 10.05 5.64
CA HIS A 82 3.20 10.06 5.81
C HIS A 82 2.47 9.15 4.81
N LEU A 83 3.20 8.43 3.97
CA LEU A 83 2.60 7.56 2.96
C LEU A 83 1.73 6.49 3.63
N PRO A 84 0.47 6.31 3.22
CA PRO A 84 -0.35 5.22 3.74
C PRO A 84 0.20 3.87 3.31
N ILE A 85 0.42 2.99 4.28
CA ILE A 85 0.99 1.66 4.03
C ILE A 85 0.03 0.60 4.55
N MET A 86 -0.34 -0.34 3.68
CA MET A 86 -1.09 -1.53 4.02
C MET A 86 -0.23 -2.76 3.72
N LEU A 87 -0.05 -3.62 4.71
CA LEU A 87 0.58 -4.92 4.50
C LEU A 87 -0.48 -5.93 4.08
N LEU A 88 -0.16 -6.74 3.08
CA LEU A 88 -1.04 -7.78 2.55
C LEU A 88 -0.21 -9.06 2.44
N THR A 89 -0.44 -10.00 3.35
CA THR A 89 0.47 -11.12 3.56
C THR A 89 -0.26 -12.36 4.08
N SER A 90 0.38 -13.52 3.91
CA SER A 90 -0.12 -14.78 4.48
C SER A 90 0.31 -15.00 5.93
N LEU A 91 1.14 -14.13 6.50
CA LEU A 91 1.56 -14.24 7.90
C LEU A 91 0.42 -13.82 8.83
N THR A 92 0.03 -14.70 9.75
CA THR A 92 -1.24 -14.55 10.50
C THR A 92 -1.09 -14.39 11.99
N THR A 93 0.11 -14.58 12.56
CA THR A 93 0.28 -14.54 14.01
C THR A 93 0.11 -13.12 14.57
N ILE A 94 -0.21 -13.03 15.85
CA ILE A 94 -0.27 -11.75 16.53
C ILE A 94 1.09 -11.06 16.49
N GLN A 95 2.16 -11.84 16.68
CA GLN A 95 3.53 -11.33 16.62
C GLN A 95 3.85 -10.71 15.25
N ASP A 96 3.41 -11.35 14.16
CA ASP A 96 3.58 -10.81 12.82
C ASP A 96 2.87 -9.47 12.66
N LYS A 97 1.63 -9.38 13.15
CA LYS A 97 0.83 -8.15 13.05
C LYS A 97 1.45 -7.02 13.87
N VAL A 98 1.88 -7.32 15.09
CA VAL A 98 2.54 -6.33 15.94
C VAL A 98 3.82 -5.83 15.26
N ALA A 99 4.64 -6.73 14.73
CA ALA A 99 5.85 -6.36 14.01
C ALA A 99 5.55 -5.45 12.81
N GLY A 100 4.48 -5.74 12.08
CA GLY A 100 4.05 -4.92 10.95
C GLY A 100 3.70 -3.50 11.37
N PHE A 101 2.90 -3.34 12.41
CA PHE A 101 2.52 -2.01 12.90
C PHE A 101 3.72 -1.27 13.51
N GLU A 102 4.59 -1.97 14.22
CA GLU A 102 5.82 -1.37 14.76
C GLU A 102 6.76 -0.90 13.67
N ALA A 103 6.79 -1.58 12.53
CA ALA A 103 7.58 -1.16 11.37
C ALA A 103 7.00 0.09 10.68
N GLY A 104 5.78 0.46 10.99
CA GLY A 104 5.15 1.66 10.48
C GLY A 104 3.96 1.45 9.56
N ALA A 105 3.45 0.22 9.42
CA ALA A 105 2.24 -0.02 8.62
C ALA A 105 1.02 0.58 9.30
N ASP A 106 0.07 1.04 8.49
CA ASP A 106 -1.20 1.60 8.95
C ASP A 106 -2.30 0.55 9.03
N ASP A 107 -2.18 -0.51 8.23
CA ASP A 107 -3.16 -1.59 8.21
C ASP A 107 -2.48 -2.91 7.83
N TYR A 108 -3.17 -4.01 8.13
CA TYR A 108 -2.64 -5.36 7.94
C TYR A 108 -3.78 -6.27 7.48
N VAL A 109 -3.68 -6.80 6.27
CA VAL A 109 -4.68 -7.68 5.68
C VAL A 109 -4.07 -9.05 5.40
N VAL A 110 -4.75 -10.10 5.83
CA VAL A 110 -4.26 -11.48 5.71
C VAL A 110 -4.79 -12.13 4.44
N LYS A 111 -3.93 -12.82 3.71
CA LYS A 111 -4.31 -13.66 2.58
C LYS A 111 -4.81 -15.03 3.08
N PRO A 112 -5.83 -15.62 2.47
CA PRO A 112 -6.62 -15.10 1.37
C PRO A 112 -7.57 -13.98 1.82
N PHE A 113 -7.83 -13.03 0.94
CA PHE A 113 -8.65 -11.87 1.24
C PHE A 113 -9.95 -11.86 0.42
N ASP A 114 -10.96 -11.17 0.92
CA ASP A 114 -12.16 -10.84 0.14
C ASP A 114 -11.90 -9.53 -0.61
N ALA A 115 -12.17 -9.54 -1.93
CA ALA A 115 -11.85 -8.38 -2.78
C ALA A 115 -12.59 -7.12 -2.34
N ARG A 116 -13.87 -7.24 -1.97
CA ARG A 116 -14.66 -6.08 -1.54
C ARG A 116 -14.17 -5.52 -0.22
N HIS A 117 -13.76 -6.40 0.69
CA HIS A 117 -13.19 -6.01 1.97
C HIS A 117 -11.86 -5.28 1.78
N LEU A 118 -11.00 -5.80 0.90
CA LEU A 118 -9.73 -5.17 0.57
C LEU A 118 -9.94 -3.76 0.01
N VAL A 119 -10.81 -3.62 -0.99
CA VAL A 119 -11.11 -2.33 -1.61
C VAL A 119 -11.64 -1.33 -0.58
N ALA A 120 -12.56 -1.77 0.28
CA ALA A 120 -13.13 -0.90 1.32
C ALA A 120 -12.05 -0.40 2.29
N ARG A 121 -11.14 -1.27 2.69
CA ARG A 121 -10.07 -0.90 3.61
C ARG A 121 -9.08 0.06 2.97
N ILE A 122 -8.75 -0.14 1.70
CA ILE A 122 -7.86 0.78 0.96
C ILE A 122 -8.48 2.18 0.90
N ARG A 123 -9.77 2.27 0.55
CA ARG A 123 -10.46 3.56 0.49
C ARG A 123 -10.53 4.23 1.84
N LEU A 124 -10.81 3.48 2.89
CA LEU A 124 -10.85 4.00 4.25
C LEU A 124 -9.48 4.53 4.66
N LEU A 125 -8.41 3.77 4.43
CA LEU A 125 -7.05 4.17 4.77
C LEU A 125 -6.65 5.46 4.05
N SER A 126 -6.95 5.56 2.77
CA SER A 126 -6.66 6.76 1.98
C SER A 126 -7.34 8.00 2.59
N ARG A 127 -8.59 7.89 3.03
CA ARG A 127 -9.33 9.00 3.63
C ARG A 127 -8.77 9.40 5.00
N ILE A 128 -8.47 8.41 5.84
CA ILE A 128 -7.96 8.66 7.20
C ILE A 128 -6.60 9.36 7.14
N LYS A 129 -5.71 8.87 6.30
CA LYS A 129 -4.36 9.45 6.20
C LYS A 129 -4.39 10.88 5.66
N ARG A 130 -5.33 11.21 4.78
CA ARG A 130 -5.50 12.60 4.33
C ARG A 130 -5.85 13.53 5.48
N LEU A 131 -6.66 13.05 6.43
CA LEU A 131 -7.05 13.84 7.60
C LEU A 131 -5.92 14.03 8.59
N GLU A 132 -4.93 13.11 8.60
CA GLU A 132 -3.76 13.18 9.48
C GLU A 132 -2.65 14.06 8.95
N LEU A 133 -2.68 14.43 7.66
CA LEU A 133 -1.64 15.26 7.09
C LEU A 133 -1.67 16.65 7.70
N PRO A 134 -0.50 17.25 8.00
CA PRO A 134 -0.47 18.60 8.55
C PRO A 134 -1.08 19.61 7.56
N ASP A 135 -1.76 20.59 8.11
CA ASP A 135 -2.31 21.69 7.32
C ASP A 135 -1.17 22.48 6.70
N LYS A 136 -1.29 22.82 5.42
CA LYS A 136 -0.24 23.52 4.67
C LYS A 136 -0.36 25.03 4.75
N THR A 137 -1.13 25.54 5.66
CA THR A 137 -1.23 26.98 5.86
C THR A 137 0.01 27.57 6.52
#